data_50bf8e40d538bb0382434225f23a752e
#
_entry.id   50bf8e40d538bb0382434225f23a752e
#
_cell.length_a   1.000
_cell.length_b   1.000
_cell.length_c   1.000
_cell.angle_alpha   90.00
_cell.angle_beta   90.00
_cell.angle_gamma   90.00
#
_symmetry.space_group_name_H-M   'P 1'
#
loop_
_entity.id
_entity.type
_entity.pdbx_description
1 polymer ?
#
loop_
_entity_poly.entity_id
_entity_poly.type
_entity_poly.pdbx_seq_one_letter_code
_entity_poly.pdbx_strand_id
1 'polypeptide(L)'
;PTKSSAASDVYKRQVKARIEEFCELAGHQQIHKGLTSRDLTDNVEQLQILQSLKLVRVKTVAALNKLSKLVKEYKNLVLVARTHNVPAQLSSVGRRLAMFGEEVLLGLEQLDLFIESYPLRGLKGAVGTRLDLLQLFEGKKERLEQLDQKVAEHLGASRTLLASGQIYPRSLDLQIVQHLLQISSGISSFAKTLRLMAGAG
;
A
#
# COMPACT_ATOMS: atom_id res chain seq x y z
N PRO A 1 -35.03 1.44 -23.84
CA PRO A 1 -33.82 0.69 -23.94
C PRO A 1 -34.06 -0.74 -23.49
N THR A 2 -33.78 -1.70 -24.37
CA THR A 2 -33.98 -3.10 -24.08
C THR A 2 -32.95 -3.55 -23.00
N LYS A 3 -33.34 -4.45 -22.09
CA LYS A 3 -32.49 -5.00 -21.03
C LYS A 3 -31.13 -5.51 -21.55
N SER A 4 -31.02 -5.85 -22.84
CA SER A 4 -29.78 -6.33 -23.47
C SER A 4 -28.75 -5.20 -23.73
N SER A 5 -29.20 -3.97 -24.00
CA SER A 5 -28.27 -2.82 -24.19
C SER A 5 -27.66 -2.37 -22.87
N ALA A 6 -28.45 -2.35 -21.79
CA ALA A 6 -27.96 -2.03 -20.45
C ALA A 6 -26.91 -3.06 -19.96
N ALA A 7 -27.16 -4.36 -20.19
CA ALA A 7 -26.18 -5.40 -19.84
C ALA A 7 -24.89 -5.31 -20.66
N SER A 8 -24.96 -4.97 -21.95
CA SER A 8 -23.79 -4.73 -22.80
C SER A 8 -22.98 -3.50 -22.36
N ASP A 9 -23.65 -2.43 -21.94
CA ASP A 9 -23.01 -1.22 -21.44
C ASP A 9 -22.39 -1.42 -20.06
N VAL A 10 -23.01 -2.19 -19.18
CA VAL A 10 -22.44 -2.60 -17.89
C VAL A 10 -21.16 -3.41 -18.08
N TYR A 11 -21.13 -4.32 -19.04
CA TYR A 11 -19.94 -5.13 -19.31
C TYR A 11 -18.78 -4.30 -19.90
N LYS A 12 -19.08 -3.37 -20.80
CA LYS A 12 -18.05 -2.53 -21.48
C LYS A 12 -17.69 -1.27 -20.74
N ARG A 13 -18.57 -0.74 -19.86
CA ARG A 13 -18.41 0.54 -19.17
C ARG A 13 -18.94 0.44 -17.72
N GLN A 14 -18.49 -0.55 -16.99
CA GLN A 14 -18.97 -0.86 -15.63
C GLN A 14 -18.96 0.35 -14.70
N VAL A 15 -17.88 1.14 -14.70
CA VAL A 15 -17.77 2.31 -13.84
C VAL A 15 -18.80 3.37 -14.20
N LYS A 16 -19.01 3.62 -15.49
CA LYS A 16 -20.02 4.59 -15.95
C LYS A 16 -21.43 4.17 -15.53
N ALA A 17 -21.78 2.89 -15.71
CA ALA A 17 -23.09 2.36 -15.31
C ALA A 17 -23.34 2.52 -13.80
N ARG A 18 -22.30 2.29 -12.97
CA ARG A 18 -22.39 2.51 -11.52
C ARG A 18 -22.56 3.99 -11.14
N ILE A 19 -21.91 4.89 -11.87
CA ILE A 19 -22.08 6.33 -11.69
C ILE A 19 -23.51 6.76 -12.06
N GLU A 20 -24.04 6.25 -13.15
CA GLU A 20 -25.42 6.53 -13.58
C GLU A 20 -26.44 6.03 -12.52
N GLU A 21 -26.30 4.79 -12.03
CA GLU A 21 -27.09 4.24 -10.94
C GLU A 21 -27.02 5.11 -9.67
N PHE A 22 -25.80 5.54 -9.30
CA PHE A 22 -25.61 6.42 -8.15
C PHE A 22 -26.28 7.79 -8.35
N CYS A 23 -26.15 8.38 -9.55
CA CYS A 23 -26.78 9.65 -9.86
C CYS A 23 -28.32 9.58 -9.82
N GLU A 24 -28.90 8.48 -10.28
CA GLU A 24 -30.34 8.23 -10.20
C GLU A 24 -30.79 8.16 -8.73
N LEU A 25 -30.09 7.39 -7.90
CA LEU A 25 -30.40 7.25 -6.47
C LEU A 25 -30.21 8.55 -5.70
N ALA A 26 -29.21 9.33 -6.05
CA ALA A 26 -28.94 10.62 -5.43
C ALA A 26 -29.85 11.77 -5.90
N GLY A 27 -30.60 11.57 -6.98
CA GLY A 27 -31.48 12.58 -7.57
C GLY A 27 -30.75 13.74 -8.27
N HIS A 28 -29.44 13.58 -8.55
CA HIS A 28 -28.64 14.60 -9.27
C HIS A 28 -27.45 14.00 -9.99
N GLN A 29 -26.89 14.72 -10.98
CA GLN A 29 -25.80 14.25 -11.84
C GLN A 29 -24.48 15.01 -11.60
N GLN A 30 -24.15 15.36 -10.35
CA GLN A 30 -22.97 16.18 -10.05
C GLN A 30 -21.69 15.36 -9.88
N ILE A 31 -21.79 14.09 -9.48
CA ILE A 31 -20.69 13.30 -8.97
C ILE A 31 -19.56 13.03 -9.97
N HIS A 32 -19.84 13.10 -11.27
CA HIS A 32 -18.83 12.77 -12.31
C HIS A 32 -18.51 13.95 -13.25
N LYS A 33 -18.94 15.16 -12.92
CA LYS A 33 -18.65 16.33 -13.76
C LYS A 33 -17.15 16.62 -13.80
N GLY A 34 -16.60 16.75 -15.01
CA GLY A 34 -15.18 17.01 -15.22
C GLY A 34 -14.23 15.86 -14.86
N LEU A 35 -14.76 14.65 -14.60
CA LEU A 35 -14.00 13.48 -14.17
C LEU A 35 -13.98 12.40 -15.25
N THR A 36 -13.00 11.50 -15.14
CA THR A 36 -12.94 10.23 -15.88
C THR A 36 -13.14 9.05 -14.94
N SER A 37 -13.43 7.87 -15.48
CA SER A 37 -13.55 6.64 -14.68
C SER A 37 -12.30 6.35 -13.84
N ARG A 38 -11.12 6.75 -14.31
CA ARG A 38 -9.85 6.57 -13.58
C ARG A 38 -9.68 7.51 -12.38
N ASP A 39 -10.36 8.65 -12.37
CA ASP A 39 -10.42 9.50 -11.17
C ASP A 39 -11.12 8.79 -10.01
N LEU A 40 -12.02 7.85 -10.29
CA LEU A 40 -12.61 6.99 -9.28
C LEU A 40 -11.77 5.73 -9.03
N THR A 41 -11.53 4.92 -10.08
CA THR A 41 -10.96 3.57 -9.91
C THR A 41 -9.54 3.59 -9.38
N ASP A 42 -8.66 4.48 -9.86
CA ASP A 42 -7.28 4.55 -9.41
C ASP A 42 -7.17 5.01 -7.96
N ASN A 43 -7.96 6.01 -7.54
CA ASN A 43 -7.95 6.44 -6.14
C ASN A 43 -8.50 5.37 -5.20
N VAL A 44 -9.55 4.64 -5.60
CA VAL A 44 -10.08 3.51 -4.82
C VAL A 44 -9.07 2.38 -4.70
N GLU A 45 -8.42 1.99 -5.80
CA GLU A 45 -7.36 0.98 -5.82
C GLU A 45 -6.21 1.37 -4.88
N GLN A 46 -5.74 2.62 -4.98
CA GLN A 46 -4.66 3.13 -4.13
C GLN A 46 -5.06 3.21 -2.64
N LEU A 47 -6.31 3.52 -2.33
CA LEU A 47 -6.83 3.46 -0.95
C LEU A 47 -6.83 2.03 -0.41
N GLN A 48 -7.27 1.05 -1.21
CA GLN A 48 -7.25 -0.37 -0.84
C GLN A 48 -5.82 -0.86 -0.62
N ILE A 49 -4.88 -0.43 -1.45
CA ILE A 49 -3.44 -0.68 -1.28
C ILE A 49 -2.96 -0.10 0.04
N LEU A 50 -3.24 1.18 0.32
CA LEU A 50 -2.81 1.85 1.54
C LEU A 50 -3.37 1.16 2.80
N GLN A 51 -4.64 0.74 2.78
CA GLN A 51 -5.25 -0.03 3.86
C GLN A 51 -4.59 -1.40 4.04
N SER A 52 -4.25 -2.06 2.94
CA SER A 52 -3.55 -3.35 2.96
C SER A 52 -2.14 -3.22 3.53
N LEU A 53 -1.40 -2.17 3.18
CA LEU A 53 -0.08 -1.87 3.74
C LEU A 53 -0.16 -1.59 5.24
N LYS A 54 -1.16 -0.84 5.70
CA LYS A 54 -1.42 -0.62 7.14
C LYS A 54 -1.72 -1.94 7.87
N LEU A 55 -2.44 -2.86 7.24
CA LEU A 55 -2.69 -4.19 7.81
C LEU A 55 -1.40 -5.01 7.91
N VAL A 56 -0.56 -5.00 6.86
CA VAL A 56 0.77 -5.64 6.89
C VAL A 56 1.62 -5.07 8.02
N ARG A 57 1.67 -3.74 8.17
CA ARG A 57 2.34 -3.05 9.27
C ARG A 57 1.92 -3.59 10.63
N VAL A 58 0.61 -3.64 10.90
CA VAL A 58 0.07 -4.14 12.19
C VAL A 58 0.50 -5.58 12.45
N LYS A 59 0.44 -6.45 11.44
CA LYS A 59 0.87 -7.85 11.56
C LYS A 59 2.38 -7.97 11.80
N THR A 60 3.20 -7.15 11.14
CA THR A 60 4.65 -7.11 11.32
C THR A 60 5.03 -6.66 12.72
N VAL A 61 4.39 -5.61 13.25
CA VAL A 61 4.57 -5.15 14.65
C VAL A 61 4.20 -6.26 15.64
N ALA A 62 3.09 -6.97 15.42
CA ALA A 62 2.68 -8.07 16.26
C ALA A 62 3.70 -9.24 16.25
N ALA A 63 4.28 -9.54 15.09
CA ALA A 63 5.32 -10.55 14.95
C ALA A 63 6.61 -10.15 15.67
N LEU A 64 7.05 -8.89 15.49
CA LEU A 64 8.22 -8.34 16.20
C LEU A 64 8.04 -8.36 17.72
N ASN A 65 6.84 -8.03 18.22
CA ASN A 65 6.54 -8.09 19.65
C ASN A 65 6.66 -9.52 20.22
N LYS A 66 6.17 -10.52 19.47
CA LYS A 66 6.35 -11.93 19.86
C LYS A 66 7.81 -12.34 19.85
N LEU A 67 8.54 -11.96 18.78
CA LEU A 67 9.96 -12.25 18.65
C LEU A 67 10.78 -11.60 19.77
N SER A 68 10.49 -10.35 20.13
CA SER A 68 11.12 -9.64 21.25
C SER A 68 10.94 -10.36 22.59
N LYS A 69 9.77 -10.96 22.84
CA LYS A 69 9.54 -11.80 24.05
C LYS A 69 10.44 -13.04 24.03
N LEU A 70 10.51 -13.74 22.91
CA LEU A 70 11.38 -14.91 22.76
C LEU A 70 12.86 -14.54 22.88
N VAL A 71 13.28 -13.39 22.35
CA VAL A 71 14.66 -12.87 22.52
C VAL A 71 15.00 -12.73 24.01
N LYS A 72 14.10 -12.14 24.81
CA LYS A 72 14.29 -11.97 26.26
C LYS A 72 14.29 -13.28 27.00
N GLU A 73 13.40 -14.21 26.66
CA GLU A 73 13.27 -15.53 27.27
C GLU A 73 14.53 -16.37 27.05
N TYR A 74 15.05 -16.39 25.81
CA TYR A 74 16.18 -17.24 25.43
C TYR A 74 17.54 -16.51 25.39
N LYS A 75 17.65 -15.32 26.00
CA LYS A 75 18.90 -14.52 25.99
C LYS A 75 20.09 -15.24 26.61
N ASN A 76 19.85 -16.12 27.61
CA ASN A 76 20.88 -16.87 28.33
C ASN A 76 21.01 -18.35 27.87
N LEU A 77 20.18 -18.79 26.92
CA LEU A 77 20.28 -20.13 26.36
C LEU A 77 21.44 -20.18 25.37
N VAL A 78 22.54 -20.77 25.82
CA VAL A 78 23.80 -20.82 25.05
C VAL A 78 23.67 -21.79 23.87
N LEU A 79 24.20 -21.38 22.74
CA LEU A 79 24.41 -22.20 21.55
C LEU A 79 25.78 -21.92 20.95
N VAL A 80 26.28 -22.91 20.20
CA VAL A 80 27.49 -22.72 19.41
C VAL A 80 27.11 -22.14 18.04
N ALA A 81 27.56 -20.92 17.76
CA ALA A 81 27.40 -20.31 16.45
C ALA A 81 28.37 -20.99 15.48
N ARG A 82 27.91 -21.15 14.24
CA ARG A 82 28.68 -21.81 13.18
C ARG A 82 29.01 -20.82 12.04
N THR A 83 30.18 -20.96 11.47
CA THR A 83 30.56 -20.33 10.21
C THR A 83 31.07 -21.42 9.27
N HIS A 84 30.71 -21.38 7.99
CA HIS A 84 31.10 -22.42 7.00
C HIS A 84 30.73 -23.86 7.47
N ASN A 85 29.60 -23.99 8.19
CA ASN A 85 29.09 -25.23 8.80
C ASN A 85 29.95 -25.85 9.91
N VAL A 86 30.99 -25.14 10.38
CA VAL A 86 31.83 -25.59 11.49
C VAL A 86 31.59 -24.76 12.76
N PRO A 87 31.72 -25.31 13.97
CA PRO A 87 31.67 -24.56 15.24
C PRO A 87 32.67 -23.42 15.22
N ALA A 88 32.23 -22.23 15.63
CA ALA A 88 33.07 -21.03 15.67
C ALA A 88 33.12 -20.39 17.08
N GLN A 89 32.01 -19.84 17.56
CA GLN A 89 31.97 -19.11 18.80
C GLN A 89 30.68 -19.39 19.59
N LEU A 90 30.74 -19.18 20.90
CA LEU A 90 29.55 -19.20 21.76
C LEU A 90 28.67 -17.98 21.48
N SER A 91 27.38 -18.23 21.44
CA SER A 91 26.34 -17.22 21.29
C SER A 91 25.12 -17.64 22.12
N SER A 92 23.98 -16.99 21.93
CA SER A 92 22.73 -17.43 22.52
C SER A 92 21.60 -17.50 21.50
N VAL A 93 20.60 -18.32 21.81
CA VAL A 93 19.38 -18.42 21.00
C VAL A 93 18.70 -17.07 20.89
N GLY A 94 18.60 -16.32 22.02
CA GLY A 94 18.04 -14.97 22.01
C GLY A 94 18.78 -14.02 21.05
N ARG A 95 20.13 -14.04 21.05
CA ARG A 95 20.91 -13.25 20.09
C ARG A 95 20.60 -13.62 18.65
N ARG A 96 20.48 -14.91 18.36
CA ARG A 96 20.13 -15.38 17.00
C ARG A 96 18.74 -14.91 16.57
N LEU A 97 17.77 -14.96 17.46
CA LEU A 97 16.43 -14.44 17.21
C LEU A 97 16.43 -12.91 16.98
N ALA A 98 17.23 -12.17 17.77
CA ALA A 98 17.36 -10.73 17.64
C ALA A 98 17.87 -10.30 16.24
N MET A 99 18.79 -11.05 15.63
CA MET A 99 19.30 -10.75 14.29
C MET A 99 18.19 -10.73 13.23
N PHE A 100 17.24 -11.66 13.29
CA PHE A 100 16.10 -11.68 12.39
C PHE A 100 15.08 -10.59 12.72
N GLY A 101 14.94 -10.28 14.02
CA GLY A 101 14.13 -9.14 14.46
C GLY A 101 14.63 -7.82 13.88
N GLU A 102 15.92 -7.60 13.90
CA GLU A 102 16.56 -6.42 13.32
C GLU A 102 16.28 -6.30 11.81
N GLU A 103 16.44 -7.39 11.06
CA GLU A 103 16.18 -7.40 9.62
C GLU A 103 14.71 -7.04 9.30
N VAL A 104 13.76 -7.59 10.07
CA VAL A 104 12.33 -7.26 9.91
C VAL A 104 12.03 -5.83 10.34
N LEU A 105 12.71 -5.32 11.40
CA LEU A 105 12.54 -3.95 11.88
C LEU A 105 12.97 -2.92 10.82
N LEU A 106 14.12 -3.13 10.19
CA LEU A 106 14.57 -2.29 9.07
C LEU A 106 13.53 -2.22 7.94
N GLY A 107 12.91 -3.35 7.61
CA GLY A 107 11.84 -3.40 6.62
C GLY A 107 10.58 -2.65 7.08
N LEU A 108 10.23 -2.74 8.35
CA LEU A 108 9.07 -2.04 8.93
C LEU A 108 9.27 -0.52 8.93
N GLU A 109 10.45 -0.04 9.29
CA GLU A 109 10.77 1.40 9.27
C GLU A 109 10.62 1.99 7.87
N GLN A 110 11.10 1.28 6.85
CA GLN A 110 10.93 1.71 5.45
C GLN A 110 9.47 1.67 5.01
N LEU A 111 8.70 0.66 5.44
CA LEU A 111 7.28 0.59 5.17
C LEU A 111 6.52 1.76 5.82
N ASP A 112 6.87 2.15 7.04
CA ASP A 112 6.24 3.26 7.74
C ASP A 112 6.43 4.58 6.99
N LEU A 113 7.65 4.89 6.58
CA LEU A 113 7.96 6.06 5.75
C LEU A 113 7.20 6.04 4.41
N PHE A 114 7.09 4.87 3.80
CA PHE A 114 6.36 4.71 2.55
C PHE A 114 4.86 4.94 2.74
N ILE A 115 4.23 4.39 3.78
CA ILE A 115 2.82 4.60 4.11
C ILE A 115 2.52 6.08 4.35
N GLU A 116 3.37 6.79 5.09
CA GLU A 116 3.23 8.21 5.38
C GLU A 116 3.30 9.08 4.12
N SER A 117 4.17 8.71 3.18
CA SER A 117 4.41 9.47 1.95
C SER A 117 3.58 9.00 0.75
N TYR A 118 2.79 7.92 0.88
CA TYR A 118 2.07 7.30 -0.23
C TYR A 118 1.05 8.26 -0.84
N PRO A 119 1.20 8.64 -2.13
CA PRO A 119 0.31 9.58 -2.76
C PRO A 119 -0.92 8.90 -3.36
N LEU A 120 -2.05 9.57 -3.39
CA LEU A 120 -3.14 9.22 -4.29
C LEU A 120 -2.95 9.88 -5.65
N ARG A 121 -3.58 9.34 -6.69
CA ARG A 121 -3.59 9.98 -8.01
C ARG A 121 -4.24 11.38 -7.94
N GLY A 122 -5.29 11.51 -7.17
CA GLY A 122 -6.14 12.70 -7.15
C GLY A 122 -7.06 12.79 -8.37
N LEU A 123 -7.69 13.92 -8.57
CA LEU A 123 -8.62 14.17 -9.67
C LEU A 123 -7.87 14.87 -10.82
N LYS A 124 -7.51 14.13 -11.86
CA LYS A 124 -6.64 14.61 -12.97
C LYS A 124 -7.34 14.67 -14.33
N GLY A 125 -8.55 14.09 -14.44
CA GLY A 125 -9.29 14.00 -15.70
C GLY A 125 -8.70 12.98 -16.68
N ALA A 126 -9.17 12.99 -17.90
CA ALA A 126 -8.92 11.93 -18.88
C ALA A 126 -7.45 11.83 -19.35
N VAL A 127 -6.71 12.93 -19.33
CA VAL A 127 -5.31 12.98 -19.82
C VAL A 127 -4.36 13.69 -18.83
N GLY A 128 -4.81 13.97 -17.62
CA GLY A 128 -3.99 14.59 -16.59
C GLY A 128 -3.94 16.13 -16.61
N THR A 129 -4.58 16.77 -17.58
CA THR A 129 -4.54 18.25 -17.75
C THR A 129 -5.47 19.00 -16.81
N ARG A 130 -6.49 18.30 -16.24
CA ARG A 130 -7.53 18.90 -15.37
C ARG A 130 -8.33 20.03 -16.05
N LEU A 131 -8.31 20.09 -17.40
CA LEU A 131 -8.91 21.18 -18.16
C LEU A 131 -10.41 21.28 -17.92
N ASP A 132 -11.13 20.15 -17.91
CA ASP A 132 -12.56 20.10 -17.66
C ASP A 132 -12.91 20.60 -16.24
N LEU A 133 -12.11 20.24 -15.24
CA LEU A 133 -12.26 20.74 -13.86
C LEU A 133 -11.96 22.24 -13.78
N LEU A 134 -10.92 22.71 -14.47
CA LEU A 134 -10.58 24.14 -14.52
C LEU A 134 -11.71 24.95 -15.14
N GLN A 135 -12.35 24.41 -16.19
CA GLN A 135 -13.50 25.05 -16.82
C GLN A 135 -14.72 25.09 -15.87
N LEU A 136 -14.97 24.01 -15.11
CA LEU A 136 -16.03 23.99 -14.08
C LEU A 136 -15.78 25.03 -12.97
N PHE A 137 -14.53 25.34 -12.67
CA PHE A 137 -14.13 26.37 -11.72
C PHE A 137 -13.90 27.76 -12.35
N GLU A 138 -14.41 27.98 -13.57
CA GLU A 138 -14.32 29.29 -14.24
C GLU A 138 -12.87 29.81 -14.36
N GLY A 139 -11.91 28.93 -14.56
CA GLY A 139 -10.49 29.25 -14.65
C GLY A 139 -9.77 29.52 -13.34
N LYS A 140 -10.44 29.36 -12.18
CA LYS A 140 -9.88 29.63 -10.83
C LYS A 140 -8.95 28.48 -10.41
N LYS A 141 -7.66 28.63 -10.64
CA LYS A 141 -6.62 27.59 -10.31
C LYS A 141 -6.56 27.29 -8.82
N GLU A 142 -6.71 28.28 -7.96
CA GLU A 142 -6.67 28.12 -6.51
C GLU A 142 -7.76 27.16 -6.00
N ARG A 143 -8.93 27.16 -6.62
CA ARG A 143 -10.02 26.21 -6.30
C ARG A 143 -9.67 24.78 -6.69
N LEU A 144 -8.93 24.63 -7.77
CA LEU A 144 -8.47 23.33 -8.26
C LEU A 144 -7.42 22.73 -7.32
N GLU A 145 -6.51 23.54 -6.79
CA GLU A 145 -5.52 23.13 -5.78
C GLU A 145 -6.19 22.77 -4.46
N GLN A 146 -7.14 23.57 -4.01
CA GLN A 146 -7.96 23.28 -2.82
C GLN A 146 -8.76 21.98 -2.95
N LEU A 147 -9.23 21.67 -4.16
CA LEU A 147 -9.94 20.40 -4.43
C LEU A 147 -9.02 19.20 -4.19
N ASP A 148 -7.79 19.21 -4.72
CA ASP A 148 -6.84 18.13 -4.52
C ASP A 148 -6.51 17.92 -3.03
N GLN A 149 -6.30 19.02 -2.29
CA GLN A 149 -6.06 18.95 -0.86
C GLN A 149 -7.25 18.35 -0.11
N LYS A 150 -8.48 18.83 -0.37
CA LYS A 150 -9.69 18.30 0.25
C LYS A 150 -9.93 16.83 -0.07
N VAL A 151 -9.61 16.39 -1.29
CA VAL A 151 -9.71 14.98 -1.68
C VAL A 151 -8.70 14.15 -0.90
N ALA A 152 -7.45 14.58 -0.79
CA ALA A 152 -6.43 13.89 -0.01
C ALA A 152 -6.84 13.79 1.47
N GLU A 153 -7.26 14.89 2.08
CA GLU A 153 -7.73 14.96 3.47
C GLU A 153 -8.93 14.02 3.71
N HIS A 154 -9.95 14.10 2.84
CA HIS A 154 -11.16 13.27 2.95
C HIS A 154 -10.85 11.77 2.85
N LEU A 155 -9.89 11.40 1.99
CA LEU A 155 -9.48 10.04 1.77
C LEU A 155 -8.39 9.57 2.76
N GLY A 156 -7.95 10.43 3.68
CA GLY A 156 -6.94 10.10 4.69
C GLY A 156 -5.55 9.84 4.11
N ALA A 157 -5.22 10.46 2.97
CA ALA A 157 -3.91 10.42 2.36
C ALA A 157 -3.13 11.71 2.65
N SER A 158 -1.79 11.62 2.68
CA SER A 158 -0.94 12.78 2.96
C SER A 158 -0.90 13.77 1.79
N ARG A 159 -1.06 13.29 0.56
CA ARG A 159 -0.98 14.12 -0.66
C ARG A 159 -1.58 13.42 -1.87
N THR A 160 -1.79 14.19 -2.93
CA THR A 160 -2.03 13.67 -4.29
C THR A 160 -0.79 13.87 -5.15
N LEU A 161 -0.69 13.12 -6.26
CA LEU A 161 0.33 13.35 -7.28
C LEU A 161 0.14 14.74 -7.91
N LEU A 162 1.22 15.46 -8.13
CA LEU A 162 1.20 16.77 -8.80
C LEU A 162 0.88 16.62 -10.29
N ALA A 163 1.51 15.64 -10.94
CA ALA A 163 1.32 15.33 -12.35
C ALA A 163 1.15 13.82 -12.54
N SER A 164 0.14 13.44 -13.28
CA SER A 164 -0.06 12.07 -13.74
C SER A 164 -0.86 12.11 -15.04
N GLY A 165 -0.77 11.06 -15.85
CA GLY A 165 -1.66 10.89 -17.00
C GLY A 165 -3.04 10.38 -16.57
N GLN A 166 -3.64 9.58 -17.43
CA GLN A 166 -4.92 8.93 -17.14
C GLN A 166 -4.85 7.96 -15.95
N ILE A 167 -3.70 7.34 -15.73
CA ILE A 167 -3.43 6.40 -14.63
C ILE A 167 -2.29 6.90 -13.75
N TYR A 168 -2.21 6.39 -12.50
CA TYR A 168 -1.06 6.65 -11.64
C TYR A 168 0.20 5.90 -12.11
N PRO A 169 1.42 6.39 -11.81
CA PRO A 169 2.67 5.75 -12.23
C PRO A 169 2.81 4.34 -11.65
N ARG A 170 2.98 3.34 -12.52
CA ARG A 170 3.16 1.93 -12.09
C ARG A 170 4.45 1.66 -11.33
N SER A 171 5.36 2.62 -11.28
CA SER A 171 6.51 2.60 -10.36
C SER A 171 6.10 2.58 -8.89
N LEU A 172 4.89 3.08 -8.53
CA LEU A 172 4.35 2.92 -7.17
C LEU A 172 4.06 1.44 -6.84
N ASP A 173 3.55 0.67 -7.80
CA ASP A 173 3.31 -0.77 -7.61
C ASP A 173 4.64 -1.52 -7.34
N LEU A 174 5.70 -1.14 -8.06
CA LEU A 174 7.04 -1.68 -7.81
C LEU A 174 7.53 -1.37 -6.39
N GLN A 175 7.35 -0.14 -5.91
CA GLN A 175 7.72 0.24 -4.54
C GLN A 175 6.96 -0.57 -3.50
N ILE A 176 5.66 -0.81 -3.70
CA ILE A 176 4.86 -1.67 -2.82
C ILE A 176 5.48 -3.07 -2.72
N VAL A 177 5.76 -3.69 -3.87
CA VAL A 177 6.37 -5.03 -3.92
C VAL A 177 7.74 -5.04 -3.24
N GLN A 178 8.57 -4.02 -3.42
CA GLN A 178 9.88 -3.90 -2.79
C GLN A 178 9.78 -3.87 -1.25
N HIS A 179 8.88 -3.09 -0.68
CA HIS A 179 8.66 -3.04 0.77
C HIS A 179 8.13 -4.36 1.35
N LEU A 180 7.21 -5.03 0.64
CA LEU A 180 6.72 -6.35 1.03
C LEU A 180 7.82 -7.42 0.95
N LEU A 181 8.67 -7.39 -0.07
CA LEU A 181 9.81 -8.29 -0.21
C LEU A 181 10.82 -8.07 0.91
N GLN A 182 11.13 -6.84 1.28
CA GLN A 182 12.08 -6.53 2.35
C GLN A 182 11.62 -7.10 3.70
N ILE A 183 10.36 -6.94 4.07
CA ILE A 183 9.80 -7.54 5.29
C ILE A 183 9.82 -9.07 5.22
N SER A 184 9.42 -9.65 4.08
CA SER A 184 9.36 -11.10 3.90
C SER A 184 10.73 -11.76 3.86
N SER A 185 11.79 -11.05 3.49
CA SER A 185 13.17 -11.53 3.49
C SER A 185 13.61 -11.97 4.89
N GLY A 186 13.47 -11.11 5.89
CA GLY A 186 13.83 -11.41 7.29
C GLY A 186 13.05 -12.60 7.83
N ILE A 187 11.74 -12.65 7.55
CA ILE A 187 10.88 -13.78 7.97
C ILE A 187 11.31 -15.08 7.28
N SER A 188 11.62 -15.03 5.99
CA SER A 188 12.07 -16.19 5.22
C SER A 188 13.43 -16.70 5.69
N SER A 189 14.38 -15.81 5.97
CA SER A 189 15.69 -16.12 6.54
C SER A 189 15.57 -16.77 7.91
N PHE A 190 14.67 -16.28 8.76
CA PHE A 190 14.36 -16.86 10.06
C PHE A 190 13.80 -18.30 9.92
N ALA A 191 12.78 -18.50 9.10
CA ALA A 191 12.16 -19.81 8.89
C ALA A 191 13.17 -20.83 8.32
N LYS A 192 14.00 -20.41 7.34
CA LYS A 192 15.05 -21.25 6.78
C LYS A 192 16.09 -21.65 7.85
N THR A 193 16.50 -20.70 8.69
CA THR A 193 17.47 -20.97 9.76
C THR A 193 16.91 -21.92 10.78
N LEU A 194 15.66 -21.77 11.23
CA LEU A 194 15.01 -22.73 12.16
C LEU A 194 14.98 -24.13 11.58
N ARG A 195 14.64 -24.28 10.29
CA ARG A 195 14.64 -25.58 9.63
C ARG A 195 16.04 -26.22 9.59
N LEU A 196 17.07 -25.42 9.32
CA LEU A 196 18.46 -25.91 9.31
C LEU A 196 18.93 -26.30 10.73
N MET A 197 18.57 -25.53 11.74
CA MET A 197 18.88 -25.86 13.15
C MET A 197 18.23 -27.17 13.59
N ALA A 198 16.95 -27.37 13.24
CA ALA A 198 16.22 -28.60 13.56
C ALA A 198 16.81 -29.85 12.83
N GLY A 199 17.41 -29.67 11.66
CA GLY A 199 18.06 -30.76 10.93
C GLY A 199 19.50 -31.06 11.35
N ALA A 200 20.11 -30.17 12.13
CA ALA A 200 21.50 -30.34 12.59
C ALA A 200 21.65 -31.03 13.98
N GLY A 201 20.52 -31.40 14.62
CA GLY A 201 20.46 -32.07 15.92
C GLY A 201 20.42 -31.06 17.04
#